data_ec26cd01a77fa44c2e52321362587c83
#
_entry.id   ec26cd01a77fa44c2e52321362587c83
#
_cell.length_a   1.000
_cell.length_b   1.000
_cell.length_c   1.000
_cell.angle_alpha   90.00
_cell.angle_beta   90.00
_cell.angle_gamma   90.00
#
_symmetry.space_group_name_H-M   'P 1'
#
loop_
_entity.id
_entity.type
_entity.pdbx_description
1 polymer ?
#
loop_
_entity_poly.entity_id
_entity_poly.type
_entity_poly.pdbx_seq_one_letter_code
_entity_poly.pdbx_strand_id
1 'polypeptide(L)'
;AEFQDNGVEFVSCTEKFDTSTPMGRAMFNICIVFAQLERETIQQRVTDAYISRSRKGFYMGGRVPYGYQLETYIIDGKRTSRYTIVPEEAKIVKVIFSMYAVLQTSFGDIVHYLVDNGIPNARGKGHVWDRARISDMIKNPIYVKADLDIYQFYKDQGSIVHDDPCLFIGTNGCYLYSEKGAGRK
;
A
#
# COMPACT_ATOMS: atom_id res chain seq x y z
N ALA A 1 9.79 -31.39 -14.74
CA ALA A 1 9.93 -31.15 -16.16
C ALA A 1 11.41 -31.18 -16.55
N GLU A 2 12.23 -30.16 -16.26
CA GLU A 2 13.63 -30.06 -16.73
C GLU A 2 14.52 -31.25 -16.32
N PHE A 3 14.42 -31.80 -15.13
CA PHE A 3 15.20 -32.96 -14.68
C PHE A 3 14.77 -34.24 -15.41
N GLN A 4 13.47 -34.46 -15.58
CA GLN A 4 12.92 -35.61 -16.29
C GLN A 4 13.27 -35.58 -17.78
N ASP A 5 13.23 -34.39 -18.40
CA ASP A 5 13.55 -34.19 -19.82
C ASP A 5 15.04 -34.44 -20.10
N ASN A 6 15.91 -34.31 -19.10
CA ASN A 6 17.32 -34.58 -19.16
C ASN A 6 17.73 -35.96 -18.57
N GLY A 7 16.76 -36.81 -18.23
CA GLY A 7 17.01 -38.13 -17.68
C GLY A 7 17.63 -38.12 -16.27
N VAL A 8 17.48 -37.04 -15.52
CA VAL A 8 18.01 -36.92 -14.14
C VAL A 8 16.96 -37.40 -13.16
N GLU A 9 17.32 -38.37 -12.34
CA GLU A 9 16.49 -38.90 -11.27
C GLU A 9 16.76 -38.19 -9.96
N PHE A 10 15.70 -38.02 -9.13
CA PHE A 10 15.74 -37.33 -7.86
C PHE A 10 15.45 -38.32 -6.72
N VAL A 11 16.30 -38.32 -5.70
CA VAL A 11 16.13 -39.10 -4.49
C VAL A 11 16.12 -38.19 -3.28
N SER A 12 15.05 -38.27 -2.47
CA SER A 12 14.97 -37.51 -1.22
C SER A 12 15.62 -38.32 -0.08
N CYS A 13 16.56 -37.69 0.62
CA CYS A 13 17.19 -38.29 1.80
C CYS A 13 16.28 -38.28 3.04
N THR A 14 15.31 -37.35 3.10
CA THR A 14 14.42 -37.15 4.26
C THR A 14 13.09 -37.86 4.11
N GLU A 15 12.50 -37.91 2.93
CA GLU A 15 11.14 -38.39 2.69
C GLU A 15 11.06 -39.77 2.02
N LYS A 16 12.16 -40.48 1.94
CA LYS A 16 12.24 -41.89 1.46
C LYS A 16 11.49 -42.16 0.13
N PHE A 17 11.49 -41.22 -0.80
CA PHE A 17 10.99 -41.50 -2.13
C PHE A 17 12.10 -41.40 -3.20
N ASP A 18 11.94 -42.21 -4.23
CA ASP A 18 12.88 -42.33 -5.33
C ASP A 18 12.10 -42.22 -6.64
N THR A 19 12.42 -41.21 -7.46
CA THR A 19 11.73 -40.98 -8.73
C THR A 19 12.06 -41.98 -9.83
N SER A 20 13.00 -42.90 -9.63
CA SER A 20 13.25 -44.03 -10.53
C SER A 20 12.04 -44.97 -10.60
N THR A 21 11.28 -45.07 -9.50
CA THR A 21 10.12 -45.96 -9.43
C THR A 21 8.81 -45.21 -9.81
N PRO A 22 7.79 -45.90 -10.41
CA PRO A 22 6.48 -45.27 -10.69
C PRO A 22 5.79 -44.72 -9.44
N MET A 23 5.91 -45.44 -8.32
CA MET A 23 5.33 -45.01 -7.02
C MET A 23 6.06 -43.78 -6.50
N GLY A 24 7.38 -43.70 -6.56
CA GLY A 24 8.15 -42.54 -6.16
C GLY A 24 7.84 -41.31 -6.99
N ARG A 25 7.61 -41.45 -8.30
CA ARG A 25 7.16 -40.35 -9.16
C ARG A 25 5.78 -39.86 -8.77
N ALA A 26 4.84 -40.78 -8.46
CA ALA A 26 3.51 -40.41 -7.99
C ALA A 26 3.58 -39.64 -6.65
N MET A 27 4.37 -40.12 -5.69
CA MET A 27 4.59 -39.44 -4.41
C MET A 27 5.20 -38.07 -4.57
N PHE A 28 6.20 -37.92 -5.44
CA PHE A 28 6.81 -36.63 -5.75
C PHE A 28 5.80 -35.63 -6.31
N ASN A 29 4.95 -36.04 -7.26
CA ASN A 29 3.90 -35.18 -7.81
C ASN A 29 2.89 -34.78 -6.72
N ILE A 30 2.53 -35.67 -5.85
CA ILE A 30 1.64 -35.38 -4.70
C ILE A 30 2.30 -34.33 -3.78
N CYS A 31 3.58 -34.48 -3.45
CA CYS A 31 4.31 -33.50 -2.65
C CYS A 31 4.36 -32.11 -3.31
N ILE A 32 4.55 -32.05 -4.63
CA ILE A 32 4.50 -30.79 -5.37
C ILE A 32 3.13 -30.12 -5.25
N VAL A 33 2.04 -30.88 -5.41
CA VAL A 33 0.67 -30.37 -5.29
C VAL A 33 0.40 -29.87 -3.87
N PHE A 34 0.84 -30.59 -2.84
CA PHE A 34 0.70 -30.13 -1.45
C PHE A 34 1.52 -28.85 -1.18
N ALA A 35 2.76 -28.78 -1.66
CA ALA A 35 3.57 -27.57 -1.51
C ALA A 35 2.95 -26.37 -2.22
N GLN A 36 2.33 -26.57 -3.38
CA GLN A 36 1.59 -25.52 -4.07
C GLN A 36 0.34 -25.09 -3.28
N LEU A 37 -0.44 -26.02 -2.79
CA LEU A 37 -1.63 -25.74 -1.96
C LEU A 37 -1.24 -24.98 -0.67
N GLU A 38 -0.17 -25.37 -0.01
CA GLU A 38 0.33 -24.67 1.17
C GLU A 38 0.72 -23.22 0.84
N ARG A 39 1.46 -23.01 -0.26
CA ARG A 39 1.84 -21.68 -0.74
C ARG A 39 0.63 -20.81 -1.02
N GLU A 40 -0.37 -21.33 -1.72
CA GLU A 40 -1.61 -20.62 -2.04
C GLU A 40 -2.39 -20.27 -0.76
N THR A 41 -2.47 -21.21 0.18
CA THR A 41 -3.12 -21.01 1.48
C THR A 41 -2.43 -19.91 2.30
N ILE A 42 -1.09 -19.91 2.34
CA ILE A 42 -0.31 -18.86 3.02
C ILE A 42 -0.56 -17.51 2.34
N GLN A 43 -0.53 -17.46 1.01
CA GLN A 43 -0.78 -16.24 0.24
C GLN A 43 -2.17 -15.67 0.53
N GLN A 44 -3.20 -16.53 0.56
CA GLN A 44 -4.55 -16.13 0.91
C GLN A 44 -4.63 -15.53 2.33
N ARG A 45 -4.08 -16.20 3.32
CA ARG A 45 -4.04 -15.72 4.71
C ARG A 45 -3.33 -14.38 4.85
N VAL A 46 -2.22 -14.19 4.13
CA VAL A 46 -1.51 -12.91 4.12
C VAL A 46 -2.38 -11.81 3.52
N THR A 47 -3.02 -12.07 2.38
CA THR A 47 -3.93 -11.12 1.73
C THR A 47 -5.09 -10.73 2.65
N ASP A 48 -5.76 -11.72 3.25
CA ASP A 48 -6.87 -11.48 4.18
C ASP A 48 -6.44 -10.64 5.40
N ALA A 49 -5.27 -10.94 5.95
CA ALA A 49 -4.70 -10.15 7.05
C ALA A 49 -4.42 -8.70 6.62
N TYR A 50 -3.90 -8.49 5.42
CA TYR A 50 -3.68 -7.15 4.88
C TYR A 50 -4.98 -6.38 4.69
N ILE A 51 -6.00 -6.98 4.06
CA ILE A 51 -7.31 -6.37 3.88
C ILE A 51 -7.93 -6.00 5.23
N SER A 52 -7.93 -6.92 6.21
CA SER A 52 -8.43 -6.67 7.55
C SER A 52 -7.71 -5.50 8.24
N ARG A 53 -6.40 -5.39 8.08
CA ARG A 53 -5.60 -4.29 8.65
C ARG A 53 -5.91 -2.95 7.97
N SER A 54 -6.01 -2.94 6.63
CA SER A 54 -6.31 -1.72 5.87
C SER A 54 -7.69 -1.14 6.24
N ARG A 55 -8.71 -2.00 6.37
CA ARG A 55 -10.06 -1.62 6.83
C ARG A 55 -10.07 -0.98 8.23
N LYS A 56 -9.17 -1.40 9.10
CA LYS A 56 -9.00 -0.81 10.44
C LYS A 56 -8.19 0.50 10.44
N GLY A 57 -7.79 1.00 9.28
CA GLY A 57 -7.00 2.22 9.13
C GLY A 57 -5.58 2.11 9.68
N PHE A 58 -5.01 0.89 9.74
CA PHE A 58 -3.63 0.70 10.15
C PHE A 58 -2.67 1.03 9.00
N TYR A 59 -1.48 1.50 9.37
CA TYR A 59 -0.41 1.71 8.41
C TYR A 59 0.01 0.40 7.74
N MET A 60 -0.04 0.40 6.41
CA MET A 60 0.23 -0.76 5.58
C MET A 60 1.60 -0.74 4.90
N GLY A 61 2.44 0.21 5.25
CA GLY A 61 3.75 0.40 4.64
C GLY A 61 3.80 1.58 3.66
N GLY A 62 4.96 1.81 3.10
CA GLY A 62 5.20 2.90 2.16
C GLY A 62 5.77 4.16 2.81
N ARG A 63 5.85 5.24 2.03
CA ARG A 63 6.34 6.53 2.53
C ARG A 63 5.24 7.27 3.28
N VAL A 64 5.57 7.77 4.46
CA VAL A 64 4.64 8.61 5.23
C VAL A 64 4.44 9.94 4.51
N PRO A 65 3.18 10.31 4.18
CA PRO A 65 2.89 11.57 3.53
C PRO A 65 3.27 12.78 4.39
N TYR A 66 3.62 13.90 3.77
CA TYR A 66 3.90 15.15 4.47
C TYR A 66 2.67 15.62 5.26
N GLY A 67 2.85 16.13 6.45
CA GLY A 67 1.74 16.48 7.35
C GLY A 67 1.29 15.35 8.26
N TYR A 68 1.85 14.13 8.09
CA TYR A 68 1.55 12.97 8.92
C TYR A 68 2.80 12.38 9.54
N GLN A 69 2.63 11.68 10.64
CA GLN A 69 3.63 10.82 11.27
C GLN A 69 3.01 9.49 11.64
N LEU A 70 3.85 8.50 11.92
CA LEU A 70 3.40 7.23 12.45
C LEU A 70 3.43 7.25 13.97
N GLU A 71 2.33 6.88 14.55
CA GLU A 71 2.23 6.61 15.99
C GLU A 71 2.01 5.11 16.18
N THR A 72 2.78 4.52 17.09
CA THR A 72 2.72 3.08 17.36
C THR A 72 1.81 2.81 18.55
N TYR A 73 0.88 1.89 18.34
CA TYR A 73 -0.07 1.41 19.34
C TYR A 73 0.12 -0.08 19.58
N ILE A 74 -0.28 -0.55 20.74
CA ILE A 74 -0.40 -1.98 21.04
C ILE A 74 -1.90 -2.29 21.17
N ILE A 75 -2.40 -3.13 20.26
CA ILE A 75 -3.79 -3.57 20.24
C ILE A 75 -3.79 -5.10 20.27
N ASP A 76 -4.45 -5.68 21.26
CA ASP A 76 -4.51 -7.14 21.49
C ASP A 76 -3.10 -7.79 21.53
N GLY A 77 -2.16 -7.12 22.20
CA GLY A 77 -0.76 -7.58 22.31
C GLY A 77 0.06 -7.50 21.03
N LYS A 78 -0.49 -6.97 19.94
CA LYS A 78 0.20 -6.80 18.65
C LYS A 78 0.55 -5.34 18.41
N ARG A 79 1.81 -5.11 18.04
CA ARG A 79 2.30 -3.79 17.66
C ARG A 79 1.73 -3.37 16.31
N THR A 80 1.10 -2.21 16.24
CA THR A 80 0.55 -1.63 15.01
C THR A 80 0.81 -0.14 14.96
N SER A 81 0.68 0.48 13.80
CA SER A 81 0.89 1.93 13.62
C SER A 81 -0.26 2.53 12.85
N ARG A 82 -0.56 3.79 13.18
CA ARG A 82 -1.54 4.63 12.47
C ARG A 82 -0.91 5.96 12.10
N TYR A 83 -1.51 6.62 11.14
CA TYR A 83 -1.17 8.00 10.81
C TYR A 83 -1.72 8.95 11.87
N THR A 84 -0.87 9.87 12.33
CA THR A 84 -1.25 10.98 13.21
C THR A 84 -0.84 12.28 12.54
N ILE A 85 -1.69 13.29 12.60
CA ILE A 85 -1.45 14.60 11.97
C ILE A 85 -0.33 15.34 12.73
N VAL A 86 0.59 15.93 11.97
CA VAL A 86 1.60 16.88 12.48
C VAL A 86 1.05 18.30 12.26
N PRO A 87 0.63 19.02 13.32
CA PRO A 87 -0.10 20.28 13.17
C PRO A 87 0.65 21.34 12.35
N GLU A 88 1.96 21.45 12.52
CA GLU A 88 2.75 22.45 11.81
C GLU A 88 2.87 22.13 10.30
N GLU A 89 3.11 20.87 9.97
CA GLU A 89 3.14 20.44 8.57
C GLU A 89 1.74 20.52 7.93
N ALA A 90 0.69 20.23 8.69
CA ALA A 90 -0.70 20.32 8.20
C ALA A 90 -1.12 21.75 7.83
N LYS A 91 -0.57 22.78 8.50
CA LYS A 91 -0.76 24.18 8.10
C LYS A 91 -0.18 24.42 6.70
N ILE A 92 1.01 23.89 6.43
CA ILE A 92 1.65 24.02 5.12
C ILE A 92 0.87 23.27 4.04
N VAL A 93 0.39 22.07 4.34
CA VAL A 93 -0.50 21.33 3.41
C VAL A 93 -1.71 22.19 3.02
N LYS A 94 -2.38 22.82 4.00
CA LYS A 94 -3.52 23.72 3.73
C LYS A 94 -3.13 24.90 2.83
N VAL A 95 -1.96 25.50 3.06
CA VAL A 95 -1.44 26.58 2.20
C VAL A 95 -1.23 26.10 0.77
N ILE A 96 -0.62 24.93 0.57
CA ILE A 96 -0.40 24.34 -0.75
C ILE A 96 -1.73 24.13 -1.49
N PHE A 97 -2.73 23.55 -0.83
CA PHE A 97 -4.06 23.34 -1.43
C PHE A 97 -4.79 24.66 -1.69
N SER A 98 -4.68 25.64 -0.79
CA SER A 98 -5.28 26.98 -0.99
C SER A 98 -4.65 27.69 -2.21
N MET A 99 -3.33 27.63 -2.38
CA MET A 99 -2.65 28.19 -3.54
C MET A 99 -3.07 27.49 -4.83
N TYR A 100 -3.15 26.15 -4.80
CA TYR A 100 -3.57 25.38 -5.96
C TYR A 100 -5.01 25.66 -6.40
N ALA A 101 -5.90 25.99 -5.46
CA ALA A 101 -7.28 26.34 -5.74
C ALA A 101 -7.45 27.72 -6.41
N VAL A 102 -6.42 28.56 -6.39
CA VAL A 102 -6.43 29.86 -7.08
C VAL A 102 -6.15 29.65 -8.56
N LEU A 103 -7.01 30.21 -9.40
CA LEU A 103 -6.83 30.20 -10.86
C LEU A 103 -5.47 30.80 -11.24
N GLN A 104 -4.78 30.15 -12.17
CA GLN A 104 -3.47 30.54 -12.70
C GLN A 104 -2.25 30.26 -11.82
N THR A 105 -2.39 29.66 -10.63
CA THR A 105 -1.25 29.23 -9.83
C THR A 105 -0.67 27.93 -10.37
N SER A 106 0.58 27.95 -10.81
CA SER A 106 1.29 26.73 -11.24
C SER A 106 1.93 25.98 -10.07
N PHE A 107 2.29 24.71 -10.27
CA PHE A 107 3.11 23.98 -9.30
C PHE A 107 4.48 24.64 -9.07
N GLY A 108 4.99 25.36 -10.08
CA GLY A 108 6.22 26.13 -9.96
C GLY A 108 6.09 27.26 -8.94
N ASP A 109 5.00 28.01 -8.99
CA ASP A 109 4.76 29.14 -8.08
C ASP A 109 4.63 28.65 -6.64
N ILE A 110 3.98 27.51 -6.42
CA ILE A 110 3.90 26.87 -5.10
C ILE A 110 5.29 26.48 -4.59
N VAL A 111 6.12 25.88 -5.46
CA VAL A 111 7.51 25.51 -5.10
C VAL A 111 8.31 26.76 -4.73
N HIS A 112 8.27 27.83 -5.55
CA HIS A 112 8.96 29.09 -5.27
C HIS A 112 8.54 29.67 -3.93
N TYR A 113 7.22 29.73 -3.67
CA TYR A 113 6.70 30.21 -2.38
C TYR A 113 7.26 29.43 -1.18
N LEU A 114 7.28 28.08 -1.27
CA LEU A 114 7.76 27.24 -0.18
C LEU A 114 9.27 27.39 0.06
N VAL A 115 10.05 27.53 -1.01
CA VAL A 115 11.51 27.71 -0.95
C VAL A 115 11.85 29.09 -0.41
N ASP A 116 11.20 30.16 -0.92
CA ASP A 116 11.45 31.55 -0.52
C ASP A 116 11.09 31.78 0.96
N ASN A 117 10.11 31.06 1.48
CA ASN A 117 9.74 31.10 2.89
C ASN A 117 10.54 30.11 3.76
N GLY A 118 11.55 29.43 3.21
CA GLY A 118 12.40 28.50 3.96
C GLY A 118 11.66 27.29 4.54
N ILE A 119 10.54 26.87 3.95
CA ILE A 119 9.71 25.79 4.45
C ILE A 119 10.34 24.43 4.09
N PRO A 120 10.73 23.61 5.06
CA PRO A 120 11.32 22.30 4.79
C PRO A 120 10.30 21.30 4.25
N ASN A 121 10.71 20.47 3.28
CA ASN A 121 9.80 19.52 2.63
C ASN A 121 9.73 18.14 3.29
N ALA A 122 10.63 17.83 4.20
CA ALA A 122 10.67 16.53 4.88
C ALA A 122 11.45 16.62 6.19
N ARG A 123 11.24 15.64 7.06
CA ARG A 123 12.04 15.43 8.27
C ARG A 123 13.42 14.94 7.86
N GLY A 124 14.38 15.85 7.78
CA GLY A 124 15.78 15.52 7.47
C GLY A 124 16.42 16.51 6.50
N LYS A 125 17.76 16.61 6.57
CA LYS A 125 18.53 17.55 5.77
C LYS A 125 18.52 17.18 4.28
N GLY A 126 18.26 18.15 3.41
CA GLY A 126 18.63 18.10 2.00
C GLY A 126 17.51 17.81 0.99
N HIS A 127 16.28 17.71 1.39
CA HIS A 127 15.19 17.55 0.42
C HIS A 127 14.56 18.90 0.07
N VAL A 128 14.67 19.30 -1.20
CA VAL A 128 14.05 20.52 -1.74
C VAL A 128 12.64 20.20 -2.25
N TRP A 129 11.74 21.18 -2.18
CA TRP A 129 10.45 21.08 -2.85
C TRP A 129 10.64 21.03 -4.37
N ASP A 130 9.90 20.16 -5.04
CA ASP A 130 9.86 20.04 -6.48
C ASP A 130 8.42 19.91 -7.00
N ARG A 131 8.21 20.16 -8.29
CA ARG A 131 6.89 20.13 -8.93
C ARG A 131 6.25 18.75 -8.87
N ALA A 132 7.03 17.68 -9.00
CA ALA A 132 6.53 16.32 -8.96
C ALA A 132 5.95 16.02 -7.59
N ARG A 133 6.64 16.44 -6.52
CA ARG A 133 6.17 16.24 -5.14
C ARG A 133 4.88 17.01 -4.84
N ILE A 134 4.74 18.24 -5.32
CA ILE A 134 3.48 19.00 -5.20
C ILE A 134 2.37 18.26 -5.95
N SER A 135 2.62 17.82 -7.19
CA SER A 135 1.65 17.06 -7.98
C SER A 135 1.22 15.77 -7.27
N ASP A 136 2.18 15.01 -6.71
CA ASP A 136 1.88 13.78 -5.97
C ASP A 136 1.06 14.05 -4.71
N MET A 137 1.36 15.17 -4.01
CA MET A 137 0.61 15.58 -2.84
C MET A 137 -0.85 15.92 -3.20
N ILE A 138 -1.06 16.73 -4.23
CA ILE A 138 -2.40 17.12 -4.67
C ILE A 138 -3.25 15.91 -5.11
N LYS A 139 -2.62 14.91 -5.71
CA LYS A 139 -3.28 13.68 -6.16
C LYS A 139 -3.49 12.64 -5.05
N ASN A 140 -2.89 12.83 -3.88
CA ASN A 140 -2.93 11.83 -2.83
C ASN A 140 -4.25 11.91 -2.05
N PRO A 141 -5.07 10.85 -2.05
CA PRO A 141 -6.38 10.84 -1.42
C PRO A 141 -6.34 10.98 0.11
N ILE A 142 -5.19 10.84 0.73
CA ILE A 142 -5.06 10.99 2.19
C ILE A 142 -5.40 12.41 2.67
N TYR A 143 -5.29 13.41 1.78
CA TYR A 143 -5.62 14.81 2.08
C TYR A 143 -7.07 15.18 1.75
N VAL A 144 -7.85 14.23 1.22
CA VAL A 144 -9.24 14.45 0.84
C VAL A 144 -10.15 13.83 1.89
N LYS A 145 -11.14 14.61 2.34
CA LYS A 145 -12.15 14.13 3.27
C LYS A 145 -13.00 13.05 2.60
N ALA A 146 -13.21 11.94 3.30
CA ALA A 146 -14.07 10.86 2.85
C ALA A 146 -15.54 11.30 2.89
N ASP A 147 -16.10 11.62 1.74
CA ASP A 147 -17.52 11.95 1.54
C ASP A 147 -18.14 11.06 0.46
N LEU A 148 -19.42 11.28 0.16
CA LEU A 148 -20.16 10.49 -0.81
C LEU A 148 -19.64 10.68 -2.24
N ASP A 149 -19.22 11.89 -2.59
CA ASP A 149 -18.71 12.21 -3.92
C ASP A 149 -17.39 11.48 -4.17
N ILE A 150 -16.51 11.46 -3.19
CA ILE A 150 -15.24 10.73 -3.23
C ILE A 150 -15.48 9.21 -3.26
N TYR A 151 -16.45 8.72 -2.50
CA TYR A 151 -16.85 7.31 -2.56
C TYR A 151 -17.27 6.90 -3.97
N GLN A 152 -18.15 7.68 -4.60
CA GLN A 152 -18.62 7.41 -5.96
C GLN A 152 -17.49 7.55 -6.98
N PHE A 153 -16.66 8.59 -6.86
CA PHE A 153 -15.48 8.81 -7.71
C PHE A 153 -14.56 7.58 -7.76
N TYR A 154 -14.22 6.98 -6.61
CA TYR A 154 -13.38 5.79 -6.59
C TYR A 154 -14.08 4.55 -7.16
N LYS A 155 -15.38 4.40 -6.95
CA LYS A 155 -16.18 3.34 -7.57
C LYS A 155 -16.20 3.44 -9.09
N ASP A 156 -16.40 4.63 -9.60
CA ASP A 156 -16.46 4.89 -11.05
C ASP A 156 -15.10 4.67 -11.73
N GLN A 157 -14.00 4.85 -10.98
CA GLN A 157 -12.66 4.49 -11.44
C GLN A 157 -12.32 2.98 -11.33
N GLY A 158 -13.27 2.15 -10.90
CA GLY A 158 -13.07 0.71 -10.76
C GLY A 158 -12.28 0.31 -9.50
N SER A 159 -12.16 1.21 -8.52
CA SER A 159 -11.55 0.86 -7.24
C SER A 159 -12.50 -0.02 -6.43
N ILE A 160 -11.94 -1.04 -5.76
CA ILE A 160 -12.70 -1.88 -4.84
C ILE A 160 -12.86 -1.13 -3.53
N VAL A 161 -14.05 -0.58 -3.28
CA VAL A 161 -14.41 0.03 -2.00
C VAL A 161 -15.17 -1.01 -1.18
N HIS A 162 -14.54 -1.53 -0.15
CA HIS A 162 -15.10 -2.62 0.67
C HIS A 162 -16.13 -2.16 1.69
N ASP A 163 -16.06 -0.90 2.09
CA ASP A 163 -16.95 -0.37 3.14
C ASP A 163 -18.25 0.13 2.54
N ASP A 164 -19.34 -0.02 3.31
CA ASP A 164 -20.60 0.65 2.99
C ASP A 164 -20.41 2.18 3.04
N PRO A 165 -21.19 2.96 2.23
CA PRO A 165 -21.11 4.41 2.25
C PRO A 165 -21.17 5.02 3.67
N CYS A 166 -22.00 4.45 4.53
CA CYS A 166 -22.15 4.92 5.93
C CYS A 166 -20.88 4.74 6.77
N LEU A 167 -20.06 3.74 6.46
CA LEU A 167 -18.78 3.50 7.16
C LEU A 167 -17.63 4.28 6.53
N PHE A 168 -17.71 4.55 5.24
CA PHE A 168 -16.70 5.29 4.49
C PHE A 168 -16.76 6.79 4.80
N ILE A 169 -17.98 7.36 4.90
CA ILE A 169 -18.19 8.79 5.11
C ILE A 169 -17.75 9.18 6.52
N GLY A 170 -16.85 10.16 6.61
CA GLY A 170 -16.33 10.62 7.89
C GLY A 170 -15.49 11.88 7.79
N THR A 171 -14.71 12.12 8.82
CA THR A 171 -13.79 13.27 8.90
C THR A 171 -12.35 12.92 8.51
N ASN A 172 -12.08 11.64 8.26
CA ASN A 172 -10.75 11.12 7.93
C ASN A 172 -10.47 11.26 6.44
N GLY A 173 -9.19 11.26 6.08
CA GLY A 173 -8.72 11.13 4.70
C GLY A 173 -8.89 9.72 4.16
N CYS A 174 -8.80 9.57 2.83
CA CYS A 174 -8.89 8.28 2.18
C CYS A 174 -7.52 7.62 2.05
N TYR A 175 -7.44 6.32 2.31
CA TYR A 175 -6.22 5.55 2.14
C TYR A 175 -6.42 4.50 1.04
N LEU A 176 -5.64 4.62 -0.04
CA LEU A 176 -5.65 3.62 -1.12
C LEU A 176 -4.62 2.53 -0.82
N TYR A 177 -5.10 1.31 -0.77
CA TYR A 177 -4.27 0.11 -0.73
C TYR A 177 -4.31 -0.56 -2.11
N SER A 178 -3.15 -0.72 -2.76
CA SER A 178 -3.04 -1.42 -4.03
C SER A 178 -2.77 -2.90 -3.76
N GLU A 179 -3.67 -3.78 -4.15
CA GLU A 179 -3.36 -5.20 -4.29
C GLU A 179 -2.26 -5.39 -5.34
N LYS A 180 -1.23 -6.19 -5.02
CA LYS A 180 -0.21 -6.56 -5.99
C LYS A 180 -0.88 -7.35 -7.12
N GLY A 181 -1.11 -6.70 -8.25
CA GLY A 181 -1.74 -7.32 -9.41
C GLY A 181 -2.71 -6.42 -10.17
N ALA A 182 -3.29 -5.39 -9.53
CA ALA A 182 -3.98 -4.34 -10.27
C ALA A 182 -2.91 -3.51 -11.00
N GLY A 183 -2.71 -3.84 -12.27
CA GLY A 183 -1.74 -3.17 -13.12
C GLY A 183 -1.95 -1.66 -13.06
N ARG A 184 -0.84 -0.93 -12.89
CA ARG A 184 -0.83 0.50 -13.17
C ARG A 184 -1.27 0.67 -14.63
N LYS A 185 -2.50 1.11 -14.84
CA LYS A 185 -2.92 1.69 -16.10
C LYS A 185 -2.56 3.16 -16.11
#